data_49df0878ae44e1cf08818fde5f6acc50
#
_entry.id   49df0878ae44e1cf08818fde5f6acc50
#
_cell.length_a   1.000
_cell.length_b   1.000
_cell.length_c   1.000
_cell.angle_alpha   90.00
_cell.angle_beta   90.00
_cell.angle_gamma   90.00
#
_symmetry.space_group_name_H-M   'P 1'
#
loop_
_entity.id
_entity.type
_entity.pdbx_description
1 polymer ?
#
loop_
_entity_poly.entity_id
_entity_poly.type
_entity_poly.pdbx_seq_one_letter_code
_entity_poly.pdbx_strand_id
1 'polypeptide(L)'
;VKTTWVYRIDADEVVTPELGEEIVFACKEHQNDDVNGFVMKFRIAFMGTFLKHGGMYPFYNLTIFKFGKGRYENRAMGEHVILSEGKSLDLKNDCLHYDFKSLDAWINKHNWYATREVADYFSTRTIGQADPNTLYHEAKKTSKLRDSLYYRMPKFLRAKLYFWYRYYLKLGFLDGKAGYVHAYLQAYWFRFLVDAKIMEQEMKNKHDKK
;
A
#
# COMPACT_ATOMS: atom_id res chain seq x y z
N VAL A 1 -24.91 -2.17 8.53
CA VAL A 1 -24.97 -1.56 7.20
C VAL A 1 -26.26 -2.02 6.53
N LYS A 2 -27.05 -1.06 5.99
CA LYS A 2 -28.33 -1.35 5.31
C LYS A 2 -28.24 -1.19 3.77
N THR A 3 -27.01 -0.99 3.25
CA THR A 3 -26.75 -0.77 1.84
C THR A 3 -26.07 -1.99 1.19
N THR A 4 -26.28 -2.16 -0.12
CA THR A 4 -25.66 -3.27 -0.88
C THR A 4 -24.13 -3.07 -1.00
N TRP A 5 -23.69 -1.81 -1.12
CA TRP A 5 -22.28 -1.45 -1.29
C TRP A 5 -21.72 -0.78 -0.05
N VAL A 6 -20.46 -1.06 0.24
CA VAL A 6 -19.67 -0.44 1.29
C VAL A 6 -18.51 0.30 0.62
N TYR A 7 -18.35 1.58 0.92
CA TYR A 7 -17.17 2.35 0.57
C TYR A 7 -16.40 2.68 1.85
N ARG A 8 -15.16 2.18 1.95
CA ARG A 8 -14.23 2.58 2.99
C ARG A 8 -13.45 3.78 2.48
N ILE A 9 -13.61 4.91 3.15
CA ILE A 9 -12.88 6.15 2.88
C ILE A 9 -12.08 6.56 4.12
N ASP A 10 -10.82 6.98 3.94
CA ASP A 10 -10.00 7.54 5.00
C ASP A 10 -10.20 9.06 5.10
N ALA A 11 -9.95 9.65 6.27
CA ALA A 11 -10.22 11.07 6.53
C ALA A 11 -9.32 12.04 5.72
N ASP A 12 -8.26 11.54 5.12
CA ASP A 12 -7.31 12.26 4.27
C ASP A 12 -7.52 11.98 2.76
N GLU A 13 -8.61 11.30 2.41
CA GLU A 13 -9.03 11.04 1.04
C GLU A 13 -10.14 12.00 0.60
N VAL A 14 -10.07 12.45 -0.64
CA VAL A 14 -11.07 13.34 -1.25
C VAL A 14 -11.58 12.73 -2.55
N VAL A 15 -12.88 12.45 -2.56
CA VAL A 15 -13.61 12.01 -3.75
C VAL A 15 -13.88 13.21 -4.63
N THR A 16 -13.38 13.20 -5.87
CA THR A 16 -13.73 14.23 -6.85
C THR A 16 -15.18 14.07 -7.32
N PRO A 17 -15.84 15.12 -7.81
CA PRO A 17 -17.19 15.00 -8.36
C PRO A 17 -17.31 13.91 -9.42
N GLU A 18 -16.35 13.84 -10.33
CA GLU A 18 -16.30 12.87 -11.43
C GLU A 18 -16.17 11.43 -10.90
N LEU A 19 -15.33 11.23 -9.88
CA LEU A 19 -15.20 9.92 -9.22
C LEU A 19 -16.50 9.55 -8.49
N GLY A 20 -17.14 10.52 -7.82
CA GLY A 20 -18.41 10.32 -7.13
C GLY A 20 -19.53 9.85 -8.08
N GLU A 21 -19.67 10.50 -9.23
CA GLU A 21 -20.63 10.12 -10.28
C GLU A 21 -20.32 8.71 -10.82
N GLU A 22 -19.04 8.43 -11.11
CA GLU A 22 -18.61 7.10 -11.58
C GLU A 22 -18.92 6.00 -10.57
N ILE A 23 -18.65 6.24 -9.26
CA ILE A 23 -18.98 5.27 -8.21
C ILE A 23 -20.47 4.98 -8.16
N VAL A 24 -21.31 6.01 -8.17
CA VAL A 24 -22.76 5.84 -8.13
C VAL A 24 -23.26 5.07 -9.36
N PHE A 25 -22.75 5.39 -10.55
CA PHE A 25 -23.09 4.71 -11.78
C PHE A 25 -22.67 3.23 -11.72
N ALA A 26 -21.40 2.95 -11.41
CA ALA A 26 -20.86 1.61 -11.34
C ALA A 26 -21.59 0.72 -10.30
N CYS A 27 -21.89 1.27 -9.12
CA CYS A 27 -22.62 0.56 -8.09
C CYS A 27 -24.07 0.18 -8.53
N LYS A 28 -24.72 1.04 -9.31
CA LYS A 28 -26.06 0.74 -9.87
C LYS A 28 -25.98 -0.30 -10.98
N GLU A 29 -25.04 -0.14 -11.91
CA GLU A 29 -24.87 -1.05 -13.04
C GLU A 29 -24.55 -2.47 -12.60
N HIS A 30 -23.68 -2.62 -11.59
CA HIS A 30 -23.20 -3.93 -11.11
C HIS A 30 -23.92 -4.44 -9.85
N GLN A 31 -25.15 -3.99 -9.61
CA GLN A 31 -25.87 -4.37 -8.39
C GLN A 31 -26.15 -5.88 -8.30
N ASN A 32 -26.48 -6.51 -9.45
CA ASN A 32 -27.02 -7.89 -9.51
C ASN A 32 -26.12 -8.87 -10.28
N ASP A 33 -24.86 -8.53 -10.53
CA ASP A 33 -23.91 -9.39 -11.23
C ASP A 33 -22.77 -9.90 -10.31
N ASP A 34 -21.71 -10.49 -10.90
CA ASP A 34 -20.57 -11.07 -10.20
C ASP A 34 -19.46 -10.05 -9.86
N VAL A 35 -19.64 -8.76 -10.19
CA VAL A 35 -18.73 -7.68 -9.77
C VAL A 35 -19.00 -7.36 -8.31
N ASN A 36 -18.06 -7.67 -7.45
CA ASN A 36 -18.19 -7.54 -6.00
C ASN A 36 -17.27 -6.46 -5.40
N GLY A 37 -16.47 -5.79 -6.21
CA GLY A 37 -15.61 -4.70 -5.76
C GLY A 37 -15.14 -3.77 -6.86
N PHE A 38 -14.73 -2.55 -6.44
CA PHE A 38 -14.10 -1.57 -7.33
C PHE A 38 -12.75 -1.15 -6.79
N VAL A 39 -11.76 -1.12 -7.68
CA VAL A 39 -10.41 -0.65 -7.42
C VAL A 39 -10.30 0.80 -7.87
N MET A 40 -9.86 1.65 -6.96
CA MET A 40 -9.64 3.08 -7.23
C MET A 40 -8.17 3.38 -7.45
N LYS A 41 -7.90 4.43 -8.22
CA LYS A 41 -6.59 5.05 -8.38
C LYS A 41 -6.46 6.23 -7.44
N PHE A 42 -5.31 6.33 -6.78
CA PHE A 42 -5.02 7.41 -5.85
C PHE A 42 -3.91 8.31 -6.36
N ARG A 43 -4.14 9.62 -6.27
CA ARG A 43 -3.10 10.64 -6.38
C ARG A 43 -2.63 11.05 -5.01
N ILE A 44 -1.39 10.71 -4.69
CA ILE A 44 -0.80 10.98 -3.38
C ILE A 44 -0.12 12.34 -3.41
N ALA A 45 -0.56 13.24 -2.51
CA ALA A 45 0.06 14.55 -2.29
C ALA A 45 1.14 14.44 -1.22
N PHE A 46 2.34 14.95 -1.51
CA PHE A 46 3.45 15.03 -0.57
C PHE A 46 4.10 16.41 -0.65
N MET A 47 4.19 17.13 0.47
CA MET A 47 4.73 18.50 0.54
C MET A 47 4.11 19.44 -0.51
N GLY A 48 2.78 19.37 -0.69
CA GLY A 48 2.02 20.19 -1.64
C GLY A 48 2.13 19.79 -3.11
N THR A 49 2.81 18.68 -3.43
CA THR A 49 2.98 18.19 -4.80
C THR A 49 2.34 16.81 -4.97
N PHE A 50 1.53 16.62 -6.01
CA PHE A 50 1.07 15.29 -6.39
C PHE A 50 2.22 14.52 -7.06
N LEU A 51 2.60 13.39 -6.46
CA LEU A 51 3.67 12.54 -6.96
C LEU A 51 3.15 11.71 -8.14
N LYS A 52 3.75 11.92 -9.32
CA LYS A 52 3.37 11.23 -10.57
C LYS A 52 4.34 10.10 -10.94
N HIS A 53 5.57 10.20 -10.47
CA HIS A 53 6.67 9.31 -10.84
C HIS A 53 7.17 8.51 -9.63
N GLY A 54 8.30 7.86 -9.76
CA GLY A 54 8.85 7.05 -8.68
C GLY A 54 7.99 5.84 -8.31
N GLY A 55 7.04 5.44 -9.16
CA GLY A 55 6.08 4.37 -8.86
C GLY A 55 5.04 4.75 -7.81
N MET A 56 4.74 6.07 -7.69
CA MET A 56 3.69 6.59 -6.80
C MET A 56 2.34 6.68 -7.48
N TYR A 57 2.33 6.87 -8.79
CA TYR A 57 1.09 6.91 -9.56
C TYR A 57 1.20 5.98 -10.79
N PRO A 58 0.11 5.28 -11.12
CA PRO A 58 -1.10 5.13 -10.33
C PRO A 58 -0.89 4.21 -9.11
N PHE A 59 -1.48 4.58 -7.96
CA PHE A 59 -1.57 3.73 -6.79
C PHE A 59 -2.99 3.17 -6.70
N TYR A 60 -3.12 1.86 -6.78
CA TYR A 60 -4.41 1.17 -6.79
C TYR A 60 -4.75 0.58 -5.43
N ASN A 61 -6.01 0.73 -5.02
CA ASN A 61 -6.53 0.06 -3.83
C ASN A 61 -8.01 -0.31 -4.02
N LEU A 62 -8.40 -1.49 -3.57
CA LEU A 62 -9.79 -1.92 -3.53
C LEU A 62 -10.43 -1.38 -2.26
N THR A 63 -11.34 -0.43 -2.40
CA THR A 63 -11.96 0.29 -1.28
C THR A 63 -13.48 0.25 -1.28
N ILE A 64 -14.08 -0.14 -2.42
CA ILE A 64 -15.52 -0.28 -2.57
C ILE A 64 -15.83 -1.76 -2.81
N PHE A 65 -16.76 -2.33 -2.05
CA PHE A 65 -17.14 -3.73 -2.18
C PHE A 65 -18.58 -3.98 -1.73
N LYS A 66 -19.21 -5.03 -2.25
CA LYS A 66 -20.54 -5.47 -1.80
C LYS A 66 -20.49 -5.94 -0.35
N PHE A 67 -21.48 -5.54 0.43
CA PHE A 67 -21.59 -5.93 1.83
C PHE A 67 -21.58 -7.46 1.98
N GLY A 68 -20.71 -7.96 2.88
CA GLY A 68 -20.52 -9.40 3.09
C GLY A 68 -19.60 -10.09 2.07
N LYS A 69 -19.15 -9.41 1.00
CA LYS A 69 -18.26 -9.97 -0.02
C LYS A 69 -16.79 -9.51 0.10
N GLY A 70 -16.53 -8.48 0.90
CA GLY A 70 -15.19 -7.98 1.18
C GLY A 70 -14.83 -8.13 2.66
N ARG A 71 -13.57 -8.48 2.91
CA ARG A 71 -12.96 -8.51 4.25
C ARG A 71 -11.52 -8.02 4.18
N TYR A 72 -11.01 -7.57 5.32
CA TYR A 72 -9.59 -7.23 5.42
C TYR A 72 -8.72 -8.48 5.52
N GLU A 73 -7.56 -8.41 4.89
CA GLU A 73 -6.49 -9.38 5.08
C GLU A 73 -6.00 -9.34 6.53
N ASN A 74 -5.74 -10.49 7.14
CA ASN A 74 -5.23 -10.56 8.51
C ASN A 74 -3.70 -10.36 8.51
N ARG A 75 -3.26 -9.10 8.37
CA ARG A 75 -1.85 -8.70 8.39
C ARG A 75 -1.65 -7.52 9.33
N ALA A 76 -0.44 -7.44 9.91
CA ALA A 76 -0.08 -6.32 10.77
C ALA A 76 0.17 -5.03 9.99
N MET A 77 0.59 -5.14 8.72
CA MET A 77 0.90 -4.00 7.87
C MET A 77 0.52 -4.26 6.41
N GLY A 78 0.00 -3.22 5.73
CA GLY A 78 -0.40 -3.31 4.33
C GLY A 78 -1.64 -4.18 4.12
N GLU A 79 -2.62 -4.04 5.00
CA GLU A 79 -3.92 -4.71 4.92
C GLU A 79 -4.64 -4.32 3.64
N HIS A 80 -4.99 -5.32 2.82
CA HIS A 80 -5.81 -5.13 1.64
C HIS A 80 -7.22 -5.67 1.86
N VAL A 81 -8.19 -5.09 1.19
CA VAL A 81 -9.50 -5.71 1.07
C VAL A 81 -9.40 -6.90 0.14
N ILE A 82 -9.91 -8.04 0.58
CA ILE A 82 -9.98 -9.28 -0.17
C ILE A 82 -11.43 -9.58 -0.45
N LEU A 83 -11.75 -9.88 -1.71
CA LEU A 83 -13.08 -10.38 -2.07
C LEU A 83 -13.14 -11.89 -1.80
N SER A 84 -14.23 -12.33 -1.16
CA SER A 84 -14.47 -13.76 -0.91
C SER A 84 -14.90 -14.50 -2.18
N GLU A 85 -15.53 -13.79 -3.12
CA GLU A 85 -16.00 -14.30 -4.40
C GLU A 85 -16.21 -13.17 -5.42
N GLY A 86 -16.43 -13.53 -6.69
CA GLY A 86 -16.66 -12.59 -7.78
C GLY A 86 -15.37 -11.90 -8.24
N LYS A 87 -15.52 -10.76 -8.90
CA LYS A 87 -14.42 -10.01 -9.49
C LYS A 87 -14.45 -8.53 -9.08
N SER A 88 -13.34 -7.85 -9.26
CA SER A 88 -13.22 -6.39 -9.14
C SER A 88 -13.04 -5.74 -10.52
N LEU A 89 -13.52 -4.50 -10.64
CA LEU A 89 -13.29 -3.63 -11.79
C LEU A 89 -12.54 -2.37 -11.35
N ASP A 90 -11.73 -1.83 -12.26
CA ASP A 90 -10.99 -0.58 -12.03
C ASP A 90 -11.86 0.61 -12.39
N LEU A 91 -11.93 1.62 -11.51
CA LEU A 91 -12.52 2.91 -11.80
C LEU A 91 -11.53 3.79 -12.60
N LYS A 92 -12.07 4.68 -13.43
CA LYS A 92 -11.27 5.53 -14.35
C LYS A 92 -10.77 6.79 -13.66
N ASN A 93 -11.59 7.39 -12.80
CA ASN A 93 -11.28 8.65 -12.12
C ASN A 93 -10.44 8.43 -10.87
N ASP A 94 -9.71 9.48 -10.46
CA ASP A 94 -8.77 9.43 -9.36
C ASP A 94 -9.39 9.91 -8.05
N CYS A 95 -9.03 9.25 -6.94
CA CYS A 95 -9.20 9.78 -5.60
C CYS A 95 -7.96 10.57 -5.18
N LEU A 96 -8.14 11.71 -4.52
CA LEU A 96 -7.02 12.52 -4.02
C LEU A 96 -6.69 12.12 -2.59
N HIS A 97 -5.40 11.95 -2.28
CA HIS A 97 -4.94 11.51 -0.96
C HIS A 97 -3.94 12.51 -0.37
N TYR A 98 -4.33 13.18 0.72
CA TYR A 98 -3.60 14.26 1.39
C TYR A 98 -3.01 13.82 2.73
N ASP A 99 -2.29 12.73 2.77
CA ASP A 99 -1.71 12.13 4.00
C ASP A 99 -0.59 12.98 4.64
N PHE A 100 0.03 13.91 3.91
CA PHE A 100 1.15 14.68 4.42
C PHE A 100 0.70 15.89 5.25
N LYS A 101 0.92 15.86 6.57
CA LYS A 101 0.67 16.97 7.50
C LYS A 101 1.95 17.76 7.82
N SER A 102 3.00 17.06 8.23
CA SER A 102 4.34 17.59 8.49
C SER A 102 5.37 16.47 8.39
N LEU A 103 6.66 16.81 8.31
CA LEU A 103 7.74 15.81 8.33
C LEU A 103 7.75 15.03 9.65
N ASP A 104 7.56 15.70 10.78
CA ASP A 104 7.53 15.03 12.09
C ASP A 104 6.40 14.00 12.17
N ALA A 105 5.18 14.39 11.78
CA ALA A 105 4.04 13.48 11.73
C ALA A 105 4.31 12.29 10.79
N TRP A 106 4.88 12.57 9.61
CA TRP A 106 5.21 11.57 8.62
C TRP A 106 6.28 10.58 9.12
N ILE A 107 7.37 11.08 9.72
CA ILE A 107 8.46 10.26 10.28
C ILE A 107 7.93 9.39 11.43
N ASN A 108 7.16 9.95 12.35
CA ASN A 108 6.58 9.22 13.47
C ASN A 108 5.64 8.10 12.99
N LYS A 109 4.76 8.40 12.02
CA LYS A 109 3.88 7.42 11.37
C LYS A 109 4.69 6.29 10.73
N HIS A 110 5.74 6.62 9.96
CA HIS A 110 6.57 5.62 9.29
C HIS A 110 7.48 4.84 10.24
N ASN A 111 7.92 5.44 11.33
CA ASN A 111 8.63 4.68 12.38
C ASN A 111 7.71 3.61 13.01
N TRP A 112 6.45 3.95 13.26
CA TRP A 112 5.45 3.00 13.73
C TRP A 112 5.13 1.93 12.67
N TYR A 113 5.00 2.32 11.40
CA TYR A 113 4.83 1.38 10.30
C TYR A 113 6.01 0.41 10.15
N ALA A 114 7.24 0.90 10.32
CA ALA A 114 8.42 0.04 10.30
C ALA A 114 8.37 -1.03 11.39
N THR A 115 7.90 -0.70 12.60
CA THR A 115 7.72 -1.68 13.69
C THR A 115 6.67 -2.74 13.32
N ARG A 116 5.54 -2.34 12.72
CA ARG A 116 4.51 -3.28 12.26
C ARG A 116 5.02 -4.17 11.11
N GLU A 117 5.78 -3.60 10.15
CA GLU A 117 6.36 -4.37 9.05
C GLU A 117 7.36 -5.42 9.54
N VAL A 118 8.11 -5.12 10.60
CA VAL A 118 9.00 -6.09 11.26
C VAL A 118 8.21 -7.22 11.93
N ALA A 119 7.12 -6.90 12.63
CA ALA A 119 6.23 -7.91 13.19
C ALA A 119 5.66 -8.82 12.10
N ASP A 120 5.20 -8.23 10.98
CA ASP A 120 4.70 -8.98 9.81
C ASP A 120 5.80 -9.84 9.16
N TYR A 121 7.03 -9.34 9.07
CA TYR A 121 8.18 -10.10 8.54
C TYR A 121 8.47 -11.37 9.33
N PHE A 122 8.37 -11.34 10.66
CA PHE A 122 8.57 -12.52 11.47
C PHE A 122 7.35 -13.44 11.52
N SER A 123 6.12 -12.90 11.51
CA SER A 123 4.88 -13.68 11.52
C SER A 123 4.64 -14.42 10.20
N THR A 124 4.88 -13.79 9.06
CA THR A 124 4.71 -14.42 7.73
C THR A 124 5.65 -15.61 7.52
N ARG A 125 6.82 -15.60 8.16
CA ARG A 125 7.73 -16.75 8.16
C ARG A 125 7.25 -17.91 9.02
N THR A 126 6.37 -17.64 9.98
CA THR A 126 5.86 -18.64 10.93
C THR A 126 4.48 -19.18 10.54
N ILE A 127 3.61 -18.35 9.95
CA ILE A 127 2.18 -18.67 9.75
C ILE A 127 1.84 -18.90 8.25
N GLY A 128 2.74 -18.55 7.34
CA GLY A 128 2.48 -18.60 5.90
C GLY A 128 1.89 -17.29 5.35
N GLN A 129 1.86 -17.19 4.03
CA GLN A 129 1.36 -16.00 3.32
C GLN A 129 -0.17 -16.09 3.13
N ALA A 130 -0.85 -14.94 3.05
CA ALA A 130 -2.23 -14.90 2.59
C ALA A 130 -2.35 -15.52 1.18
N ASP A 131 -3.50 -16.13 0.89
CA ASP A 131 -3.73 -16.74 -0.42
C ASP A 131 -3.64 -15.67 -1.53
N PRO A 132 -2.65 -15.76 -2.43
CA PRO A 132 -2.48 -14.78 -3.50
C PRO A 132 -3.68 -14.71 -4.45
N ASN A 133 -4.54 -15.74 -4.46
CA ASN A 133 -5.70 -15.81 -5.35
C ASN A 133 -6.86 -14.91 -4.87
N THR A 134 -6.84 -14.46 -3.63
CA THR A 134 -7.87 -13.59 -3.05
C THR A 134 -7.59 -12.11 -3.21
N LEU A 135 -6.39 -11.72 -3.66
CA LEU A 135 -5.99 -10.32 -3.84
C LEU A 135 -6.34 -9.83 -5.26
N TYR A 136 -6.65 -8.53 -5.40
CA TYR A 136 -6.72 -7.91 -6.71
C TYR A 136 -5.33 -7.87 -7.38
N HIS A 137 -5.29 -7.73 -8.72
CA HIS A 137 -4.10 -7.96 -9.55
C HIS A 137 -2.84 -7.21 -9.07
N GLU A 138 -2.95 -5.91 -8.76
CA GLU A 138 -1.79 -5.11 -8.32
C GLU A 138 -1.28 -5.51 -6.93
N ALA A 139 -2.16 -5.87 -6.01
CA ALA A 139 -1.77 -6.37 -4.69
C ALA A 139 -1.04 -7.72 -4.78
N LYS A 140 -1.49 -8.63 -5.67
CA LYS A 140 -0.80 -9.89 -5.96
C LYS A 140 0.63 -9.68 -6.44
N LYS A 141 0.80 -8.78 -7.43
CA LYS A 141 2.11 -8.45 -8.02
C LYS A 141 3.06 -7.88 -6.98
N THR A 142 2.60 -6.91 -6.19
CA THR A 142 3.41 -6.25 -5.16
C THR A 142 3.81 -7.21 -4.04
N SER A 143 2.88 -8.03 -3.54
CA SER A 143 3.16 -9.03 -2.52
C SER A 143 4.18 -10.06 -3.02
N LYS A 144 3.96 -10.64 -4.20
CA LYS A 144 4.87 -11.63 -4.78
C LYS A 144 6.29 -11.07 -4.99
N LEU A 145 6.42 -9.84 -5.49
CA LEU A 145 7.72 -9.20 -5.72
C LEU A 145 8.46 -8.93 -4.40
N ARG A 146 7.75 -8.43 -3.38
CA ARG A 146 8.30 -8.18 -2.05
C ARG A 146 8.85 -9.47 -1.44
N ASP A 147 8.06 -10.53 -1.43
CA ASP A 147 8.39 -11.75 -0.71
C ASP A 147 9.42 -12.62 -1.45
N SER A 148 9.37 -12.65 -2.80
CA SER A 148 10.26 -13.48 -3.60
C SER A 148 11.63 -12.87 -3.89
N LEU A 149 11.71 -11.55 -4.06
CA LEU A 149 12.92 -10.86 -4.48
C LEU A 149 13.48 -9.93 -3.40
N TYR A 150 12.66 -8.99 -2.90
CA TYR A 150 13.14 -7.93 -2.02
C TYR A 150 13.74 -8.48 -0.72
N TYR A 151 13.01 -9.37 -0.02
CA TYR A 151 13.49 -9.92 1.25
C TYR A 151 14.61 -10.96 1.13
N ARG A 152 14.94 -11.42 -0.07
CA ARG A 152 16.12 -12.29 -0.32
C ARG A 152 17.41 -11.51 -0.52
N MET A 153 17.31 -10.22 -0.87
CA MET A 153 18.50 -9.37 -1.03
C MET A 153 19.15 -9.06 0.34
N PRO A 154 20.47 -8.80 0.37
CA PRO A 154 21.16 -8.40 1.59
C PRO A 154 20.52 -7.15 2.22
N LYS A 155 20.35 -7.19 3.56
CA LYS A 155 19.88 -6.05 4.34
C LYS A 155 20.73 -4.81 4.02
N PHE A 156 20.14 -3.62 4.15
CA PHE A 156 20.74 -2.32 3.86
C PHE A 156 21.09 -2.08 2.38
N LEU A 157 21.61 -3.08 1.64
CA LEU A 157 21.85 -2.96 0.21
C LEU A 157 20.55 -2.85 -0.57
N ARG A 158 19.54 -3.66 -0.20
CA ARG A 158 18.21 -3.63 -0.82
C ARG A 158 17.52 -2.27 -0.71
N ALA A 159 17.74 -1.54 0.39
CA ALA A 159 17.21 -0.19 0.56
C ALA A 159 17.84 0.80 -0.44
N LYS A 160 19.18 0.74 -0.65
CA LYS A 160 19.89 1.54 -1.64
C LYS A 160 19.42 1.24 -3.06
N LEU A 161 19.31 -0.04 -3.41
CA LEU A 161 18.87 -0.49 -4.74
C LEU A 161 17.41 -0.09 -5.00
N TYR A 162 16.55 -0.16 -3.99
CA TYR A 162 15.16 0.25 -4.11
C TYR A 162 15.02 1.77 -4.32
N PHE A 163 15.80 2.59 -3.60
CA PHE A 163 15.88 4.03 -3.84
C PHE A 163 16.32 4.31 -5.28
N TRP A 164 17.42 3.69 -5.72
CA TRP A 164 17.94 3.87 -7.07
C TRP A 164 16.89 3.52 -8.13
N TYR A 165 16.22 2.39 -7.96
CA TYR A 165 15.13 1.94 -8.82
C TYR A 165 13.99 2.98 -8.88
N ARG A 166 13.53 3.47 -7.72
CA ARG A 166 12.40 4.40 -7.67
C ARG A 166 12.77 5.79 -8.18
N TYR A 167 13.92 6.29 -7.80
CA TYR A 167 14.34 7.66 -8.13
C TYR A 167 14.79 7.79 -9.59
N TYR A 168 15.63 6.86 -10.06
CA TYR A 168 16.18 6.92 -11.42
C TYR A 168 15.35 6.12 -12.44
N LEU A 169 15.13 4.82 -12.24
CA LEU A 169 14.44 4.00 -13.24
C LEU A 169 12.95 4.30 -13.34
N LYS A 170 12.30 4.62 -12.22
CA LYS A 170 10.89 5.04 -12.19
C LYS A 170 10.72 6.55 -12.30
N LEU A 171 11.78 7.29 -12.67
CA LEU A 171 11.79 8.72 -12.96
C LEU A 171 11.30 9.61 -11.80
N GLY A 172 11.50 9.18 -10.55
CA GLY A 172 11.07 9.94 -9.36
C GLY A 172 11.67 11.35 -9.28
N PHE A 173 12.81 11.61 -9.96
CA PHE A 173 13.42 12.92 -10.05
C PHE A 173 12.58 13.95 -10.82
N LEU A 174 11.65 13.50 -11.67
CA LEU A 174 10.75 14.40 -12.41
C LEU A 174 9.69 15.07 -11.52
N ASP A 175 9.44 14.55 -10.32
CA ASP A 175 8.57 15.20 -9.32
C ASP A 175 9.32 16.27 -8.49
N GLY A 176 10.49 16.69 -8.94
CA GLY A 176 11.28 17.79 -8.37
C GLY A 176 11.75 17.52 -6.93
N LYS A 177 11.82 18.58 -6.11
CA LYS A 177 12.30 18.49 -4.72
C LYS A 177 11.42 17.58 -3.85
N ALA A 178 10.10 17.64 -4.01
CA ALA A 178 9.17 16.79 -3.27
C ALA A 178 9.37 15.30 -3.64
N GLY A 179 9.57 14.99 -4.94
CA GLY A 179 9.90 13.65 -5.41
C GLY A 179 11.21 13.11 -4.84
N TYR A 180 12.25 13.95 -4.77
CA TYR A 180 13.53 13.57 -4.16
C TYR A 180 13.37 13.25 -2.67
N VAL A 181 12.77 14.17 -1.90
CA VAL A 181 12.56 13.97 -0.45
C VAL A 181 11.72 12.74 -0.19
N HIS A 182 10.62 12.57 -0.92
CA HIS A 182 9.78 11.40 -0.79
C HIS A 182 10.51 10.10 -1.13
N ALA A 183 11.22 10.05 -2.26
CA ALA A 183 11.98 8.87 -2.66
C ALA A 183 13.06 8.52 -1.62
N TYR A 184 13.77 9.53 -1.10
CA TYR A 184 14.77 9.31 -0.06
C TYR A 184 14.15 8.78 1.23
N LEU A 185 13.09 9.41 1.72
CA LEU A 185 12.44 9.01 2.95
C LEU A 185 11.72 7.66 2.83
N GLN A 186 10.95 7.44 1.76
CA GLN A 186 10.13 6.24 1.59
C GLN A 186 10.91 5.04 1.06
N ALA A 187 11.77 5.24 0.04
CA ALA A 187 12.43 4.12 -0.61
C ALA A 187 13.81 3.78 0.00
N TYR A 188 14.48 4.75 0.66
CA TYR A 188 15.74 4.49 1.32
C TYR A 188 15.62 4.45 2.85
N TRP A 189 15.31 5.58 3.49
CA TRP A 189 15.31 5.69 4.96
C TRP A 189 14.35 4.71 5.62
N PHE A 190 13.10 4.67 5.19
CA PHE A 190 12.11 3.75 5.76
C PHE A 190 12.52 2.28 5.59
N ARG A 191 13.01 1.90 4.41
CA ARG A 191 13.48 0.54 4.13
C ARG A 191 14.74 0.18 4.92
N PHE A 192 15.65 1.12 5.11
CA PHE A 192 16.81 0.97 5.97
C PHE A 192 16.40 0.79 7.44
N LEU A 193 15.44 1.59 7.92
CA LEU A 193 14.91 1.48 9.28
C LEU A 193 14.26 0.11 9.54
N VAL A 194 13.49 -0.42 8.59
CA VAL A 194 12.94 -1.78 8.68
C VAL A 194 14.06 -2.81 8.80
N ASP A 195 15.11 -2.71 8.00
CA ASP A 195 16.26 -3.61 8.06
C ASP A 195 17.00 -3.54 9.41
N ALA A 196 17.17 -2.34 9.94
CA ALA A 196 17.81 -2.11 11.25
C ALA A 196 16.98 -2.72 12.39
N LYS A 197 15.66 -2.54 12.38
CA LYS A 197 14.76 -3.14 13.36
C LYS A 197 14.69 -4.66 13.25
N ILE A 198 14.76 -5.23 12.05
CA ILE A 198 14.88 -6.68 11.85
C ILE A 198 16.18 -7.19 12.50
N MET A 199 17.31 -6.51 12.25
CA MET A 199 18.59 -6.87 12.84
C MET A 199 18.56 -6.78 14.38
N GLU A 200 18.00 -5.73 14.95
CA GLU A 200 17.82 -5.56 16.39
C GLU A 200 17.05 -6.74 17.00
N GLN A 201 15.92 -7.12 16.39
CA GLN A 201 15.10 -8.24 16.87
C GLN A 201 15.83 -9.60 16.75
N GLU A 202 16.60 -9.81 15.68
CA GLU A 202 17.42 -11.02 15.51
C GLU A 202 18.52 -11.12 16.59
N MET A 203 19.10 -9.98 16.99
CA MET A 203 20.08 -9.92 18.09
C MET A 203 19.44 -10.28 19.44
N LYS A 204 18.27 -9.71 19.76
CA LYS A 204 17.50 -10.05 20.98
C LYS A 204 17.18 -11.54 21.04
N ASN A 205 16.63 -12.10 19.95
CA ASN A 205 16.29 -13.51 19.88
C ASN A 205 17.50 -14.47 20.02
N LYS A 206 18.72 -14.01 19.72
CA LYS A 206 19.95 -14.79 19.95
C LYS A 206 20.40 -14.75 21.41
N HIS A 207 20.17 -13.63 22.11
CA HIS A 207 20.49 -13.51 23.54
C HIS A 207 19.57 -14.36 24.41
N ASP A 208 18.27 -14.40 24.08
CA ASP A 208 17.26 -15.16 24.83
C ASP A 208 17.40 -16.69 24.67
N LYS A 209 18.21 -17.15 23.71
CA LYS A 209 18.49 -18.59 23.48
C LYS A 209 19.79 -19.08 24.09
N LYS A 210 20.55 -18.19 24.76
CA LYS A 210 21.75 -18.51 25.54
C LYS A 210 21.46 -18.54 27.01
#